data_1fe83cbf6874eefa1f50f83cd1c4a943
#
_entry.id   1fe83cbf6874eefa1f50f83cd1c4a943
#
_cell.length_a   1.000
_cell.length_b   1.000
_cell.length_c   1.000
_cell.angle_alpha   90.00
_cell.angle_beta   90.00
_cell.angle_gamma   90.00
#
_symmetry.space_group_name_H-M   'P 1'
#
loop_
_entity.id
_entity.type
_entity.pdbx_description
1 polymer ?
#
loop_
_entity_poly.entity_id
_entity_poly.type
_entity_poly.pdbx_seq_one_letter_code
_entity_poly.pdbx_strand_id
1 'polypeptide(L)'
;ADHPNQMNLMKLGSPMYVGRADDAVYVCSDAYSFPEEVKAFSSIDDSKILIIRKDSVDVQDLNGTKLTLIFEEKDVSADTYCLGKYDHYMQKEIYEQFDYVMSALMGRIKDTEIVLGGLQDCLESFSESSQIIYTGCGSANNAAKVGALAMEEIGKLMTRNMPAGELKYRDALVDDKSWLVTVSQSGETADVIGCIKNMKAKGASVLGVVNTPNSTIYQMTDCGIHIRAGKEVSVASTKAVTNQMLAMLLFAYKIGLENGCSYREYKEFVKEAQQLPYFINKAIGQEGKINSICATYKGSKTAFVIGRNVLEPIADEIALKIKEISYIHAEGYSGSELKHGPLALIDDQILNICLLDKNFYPEKTISNIEEIRARGGKVILITNYTKHEIGNKIYDRLISAETGNNKYITAMVFNIIGQIVSYHLALHNGRDVDLPRNLAKSVTVE
;
A
#
# COMPACT_ATOMS: atom_id res chain seq x y z
N ALA A 1 -31.16 1.54 -33.56
CA ALA A 1 -29.83 2.14 -33.63
C ALA A 1 -29.50 2.42 -35.09
N ASP A 2 -29.14 3.68 -35.40
CA ASP A 2 -28.97 4.15 -36.77
C ASP A 2 -27.67 3.64 -37.42
N HIS A 3 -26.75 3.11 -36.60
CA HIS A 3 -25.46 2.57 -37.04
C HIS A 3 -25.19 1.20 -36.39
N PRO A 4 -25.77 0.11 -36.91
CA PRO A 4 -25.68 -1.22 -36.30
C PRO A 4 -24.27 -1.83 -36.31
N ASN A 5 -23.37 -1.30 -37.12
CA ASN A 5 -21.99 -1.79 -37.26
C ASN A 5 -20.97 -0.87 -36.60
N GLN A 6 -21.40 0.02 -35.70
CA GLN A 6 -20.54 0.98 -35.02
C GLN A 6 -20.89 1.06 -33.53
N MET A 7 -19.88 1.05 -32.69
CA MET A 7 -19.98 1.33 -31.26
C MET A 7 -19.22 2.63 -30.95
N ASN A 8 -19.88 3.57 -30.32
CA ASN A 8 -19.26 4.80 -29.86
C ASN A 8 -19.15 4.75 -28.35
N LEU A 9 -17.95 5.01 -27.83
CA LEU A 9 -17.65 4.99 -26.43
C LEU A 9 -17.04 6.34 -26.00
N MET A 10 -17.46 6.82 -24.87
CA MET A 10 -16.95 8.02 -24.21
C MET A 10 -16.95 7.78 -22.72
N LYS A 11 -16.00 8.40 -22.01
CA LYS A 11 -15.95 8.35 -20.56
C LYS A 11 -15.98 9.74 -19.96
N LEU A 12 -16.35 9.79 -18.67
CA LEU A 12 -16.22 10.97 -17.83
C LEU A 12 -15.76 10.52 -16.44
N GLY A 13 -14.51 10.81 -16.10
CA GLY A 13 -13.92 10.50 -14.81
C GLY A 13 -13.38 9.07 -14.70
N SER A 14 -14.18 8.03 -14.95
CA SER A 14 -13.70 6.64 -14.86
C SER A 14 -12.69 6.30 -15.95
N PRO A 15 -11.64 5.51 -15.65
CA PRO A 15 -10.67 5.09 -16.66
C PRO A 15 -11.32 4.26 -17.77
N MET A 16 -10.80 4.39 -18.99
CA MET A 16 -11.15 3.55 -20.12
C MET A 16 -9.91 3.28 -20.96
N TYR A 17 -9.69 2.01 -21.22
CA TYR A 17 -8.59 1.52 -22.05
C TYR A 17 -9.15 0.75 -23.23
N VAL A 18 -8.49 0.84 -24.39
CA VAL A 18 -8.78 0.04 -25.57
C VAL A 18 -7.58 -0.81 -25.92
N GLY A 19 -7.80 -2.10 -26.06
CA GLY A 19 -6.80 -3.09 -26.48
C GLY A 19 -7.22 -3.76 -27.77
N ARG A 20 -6.25 -4.13 -28.62
CA ARG A 20 -6.49 -4.80 -29.88
C ARG A 20 -5.85 -6.18 -29.86
N ALA A 21 -6.65 -7.19 -30.25
CA ALA A 21 -6.18 -8.50 -30.64
C ALA A 21 -6.39 -8.68 -32.15
N ASP A 22 -5.99 -9.83 -32.73
CA ASP A 22 -6.04 -10.08 -34.16
C ASP A 22 -7.48 -10.04 -34.72
N ASP A 23 -8.45 -10.52 -33.96
CA ASP A 23 -9.85 -10.69 -34.33
C ASP A 23 -10.85 -9.90 -33.48
N ALA A 24 -10.38 -9.19 -32.47
CA ALA A 24 -11.23 -8.49 -31.51
C ALA A 24 -10.63 -7.18 -30.99
N VAL A 25 -11.53 -6.26 -30.60
CA VAL A 25 -11.20 -5.05 -29.85
C VAL A 25 -11.82 -5.17 -28.47
N TYR A 26 -11.02 -4.99 -27.45
CA TYR A 26 -11.42 -5.04 -26.06
C TYR A 26 -11.44 -3.64 -25.46
N VAL A 27 -12.45 -3.36 -24.64
CA VAL A 27 -12.52 -2.12 -23.86
C VAL A 27 -12.78 -2.47 -22.42
N CYS A 28 -12.00 -1.89 -21.51
CA CYS A 28 -12.12 -2.13 -20.09
C CYS A 28 -11.73 -0.88 -19.28
N SER A 29 -12.07 -0.88 -17.99
CA SER A 29 -11.71 0.19 -17.07
C SER A 29 -10.36 -0.02 -16.36
N ASP A 30 -9.72 -1.16 -16.58
CA ASP A 30 -8.41 -1.50 -16.06
C ASP A 30 -7.57 -2.17 -17.14
N ALA A 31 -6.41 -1.57 -17.49
CA ALA A 31 -5.49 -2.07 -18.50
C ALA A 31 -5.01 -3.51 -18.26
N TYR A 32 -5.01 -3.94 -17.01
CA TYR A 32 -4.62 -5.31 -16.64
C TYR A 32 -5.74 -6.35 -16.82
N SER A 33 -6.98 -5.91 -17.04
CA SER A 33 -8.12 -6.82 -17.30
C SER A 33 -8.17 -7.35 -18.74
N PHE A 34 -7.30 -6.87 -19.61
CA PHE A 34 -7.23 -7.40 -20.97
C PHE A 34 -6.78 -8.86 -21.02
N PRO A 35 -7.41 -9.71 -21.83
CA PRO A 35 -6.97 -11.08 -22.03
C PRO A 35 -5.56 -11.14 -22.68
N GLU A 36 -4.96 -12.33 -22.70
CA GLU A 36 -3.57 -12.52 -23.15
C GLU A 36 -3.36 -12.21 -24.64
N GLU A 37 -4.40 -12.31 -25.44
CA GLU A 37 -4.37 -12.01 -26.88
C GLU A 37 -4.12 -10.52 -27.16
N VAL A 38 -4.46 -9.64 -26.22
CA VAL A 38 -4.19 -8.20 -26.32
C VAL A 38 -2.72 -7.94 -26.00
N LYS A 39 -1.94 -7.61 -27.03
CA LYS A 39 -0.50 -7.34 -26.90
C LYS A 39 -0.17 -5.87 -26.64
N ALA A 40 -1.08 -4.97 -26.99
CA ALA A 40 -0.91 -3.54 -26.78
C ALA A 40 -2.27 -2.88 -26.47
N PHE A 41 -2.22 -1.80 -25.69
CA PHE A 41 -3.41 -1.04 -25.32
C PHE A 41 -3.14 0.47 -25.35
N SER A 42 -4.21 1.27 -25.35
CA SER A 42 -4.16 2.73 -25.24
C SER A 42 -5.17 3.22 -24.23
N SER A 43 -4.82 4.24 -23.44
CA SER A 43 -5.76 4.94 -22.58
C SER A 43 -6.60 5.95 -23.37
N ILE A 44 -7.86 6.14 -22.95
CA ILE A 44 -8.79 7.11 -23.56
C ILE A 44 -9.10 8.18 -22.53
N ASP A 45 -8.91 9.46 -22.89
CA ASP A 45 -9.18 10.60 -22.01
C ASP A 45 -10.66 11.02 -22.06
N ASP A 46 -11.09 11.84 -21.09
CA ASP A 46 -12.47 12.33 -20.96
C ASP A 46 -12.97 13.17 -22.15
N SER A 47 -12.06 13.81 -22.88
CA SER A 47 -12.37 14.64 -24.04
C SER A 47 -12.39 13.87 -25.37
N LYS A 48 -12.28 12.55 -25.34
CA LYS A 48 -12.17 11.72 -26.54
C LYS A 48 -13.38 10.81 -26.73
N ILE A 49 -13.74 10.60 -27.98
CA ILE A 49 -14.76 9.62 -28.42
C ILE A 49 -14.04 8.51 -29.16
N LEU A 50 -14.15 7.28 -28.64
CA LEU A 50 -13.66 6.08 -29.29
C LEU A 50 -14.77 5.52 -30.18
N ILE A 51 -14.45 5.28 -31.45
CA ILE A 51 -15.36 4.76 -32.46
C ILE A 51 -14.85 3.42 -32.95
N ILE A 52 -15.55 2.35 -32.56
CA ILE A 52 -15.20 0.97 -32.95
C ILE A 52 -16.11 0.53 -34.05
N ARG A 53 -15.53 0.05 -35.15
CA ARG A 53 -16.21 -0.64 -36.27
C ARG A 53 -15.57 -2.00 -36.44
N LYS A 54 -16.20 -2.83 -37.27
CA LYS A 54 -15.72 -4.20 -37.53
C LYS A 54 -14.22 -4.25 -37.87
N ASP A 55 -13.77 -3.30 -38.68
CA ASP A 55 -12.42 -3.34 -39.28
C ASP A 55 -11.57 -2.11 -38.87
N SER A 56 -12.07 -1.24 -37.98
CA SER A 56 -11.36 -0.03 -37.57
C SER A 56 -11.66 0.41 -36.12
N VAL A 57 -10.66 1.01 -35.54
CA VAL A 57 -10.78 1.73 -34.24
C VAL A 57 -10.27 3.13 -34.50
N ASP A 58 -11.15 4.10 -34.42
CA ASP A 58 -10.84 5.52 -34.58
C ASP A 58 -11.04 6.24 -33.23
N VAL A 59 -10.32 7.35 -33.03
CA VAL A 59 -10.55 8.26 -31.91
C VAL A 59 -10.68 9.68 -32.45
N GLN A 60 -11.57 10.45 -31.84
CA GLN A 60 -11.75 11.87 -32.15
C GLN A 60 -11.99 12.67 -30.86
N ASP A 61 -11.72 13.98 -30.94
CA ASP A 61 -12.13 14.91 -29.90
C ASP A 61 -13.65 15.21 -29.96
N LEU A 62 -14.14 16.02 -28.99
CA LEU A 62 -15.56 16.42 -28.95
C LEU A 62 -15.98 17.32 -30.14
N ASN A 63 -15.04 17.88 -30.89
CA ASN A 63 -15.30 18.67 -32.09
C ASN A 63 -15.29 17.82 -33.38
N GLY A 64 -15.01 16.52 -33.26
CA GLY A 64 -14.93 15.60 -34.39
C GLY A 64 -13.57 15.54 -35.07
N THR A 65 -12.53 16.17 -34.52
CA THR A 65 -11.17 16.12 -35.05
C THR A 65 -10.58 14.75 -34.80
N LYS A 66 -10.13 14.06 -35.84
CA LYS A 66 -9.48 12.75 -35.70
C LYS A 66 -8.16 12.88 -34.95
N LEU A 67 -7.97 11.97 -33.98
CA LEU A 67 -6.76 11.85 -33.17
C LEU A 67 -6.08 10.51 -33.46
N THR A 68 -4.81 10.41 -33.09
CA THR A 68 -4.04 9.17 -33.22
C THR A 68 -4.03 8.47 -31.86
N LEU A 69 -4.38 7.17 -31.85
CA LEU A 69 -4.18 6.30 -30.68
C LEU A 69 -2.71 5.86 -30.63
N ILE A 70 -2.07 6.08 -29.50
CA ILE A 70 -0.73 5.55 -29.23
C ILE A 70 -0.93 4.30 -28.39
N PHE A 71 -0.60 3.15 -28.98
CA PHE A 71 -0.65 1.87 -28.27
C PHE A 71 0.68 1.61 -27.59
N GLU A 72 0.59 1.24 -26.32
CA GLU A 72 1.72 0.80 -25.51
C GLU A 72 1.72 -0.73 -25.47
N GLU A 73 2.90 -1.33 -25.55
CA GLU A 73 3.03 -2.78 -25.42
C GLU A 73 2.61 -3.21 -24.01
N LYS A 74 1.80 -4.24 -23.95
CA LYS A 74 1.38 -4.86 -22.69
C LYS A 74 2.55 -5.68 -22.16
N ASP A 75 3.27 -5.16 -21.19
CA ASP A 75 4.31 -5.91 -20.48
C ASP A 75 3.66 -6.93 -19.54
N VAL A 76 3.26 -8.06 -20.09
CA VAL A 76 2.64 -9.16 -19.34
C VAL A 76 3.38 -10.44 -19.67
N SER A 77 4.25 -10.88 -18.79
CA SER A 77 4.64 -12.28 -18.77
C SER A 77 3.41 -13.12 -18.42
N ALA A 78 3.16 -14.21 -19.16
CA ALA A 78 2.07 -15.16 -18.90
C ALA A 78 2.06 -15.69 -17.45
N ASP A 79 3.20 -15.63 -16.76
CA ASP A 79 3.38 -16.03 -15.37
C ASP A 79 2.59 -15.17 -14.36
N THR A 80 2.18 -13.95 -14.73
CA THR A 80 1.50 -13.04 -13.79
C THR A 80 0.13 -13.57 -13.34
N TYR A 81 -0.61 -14.23 -14.24
CA TYR A 81 -1.92 -14.82 -13.94
C TYR A 81 -1.86 -16.30 -13.57
N CYS A 82 -0.69 -16.91 -13.59
CA CYS A 82 -0.52 -18.28 -13.17
C CYS A 82 -0.32 -18.34 -11.66
N LEU A 83 -1.20 -19.06 -10.95
CA LEU A 83 -1.03 -19.33 -9.51
C LEU A 83 0.25 -20.12 -9.22
N GLY A 84 0.72 -20.91 -10.21
CA GLY A 84 1.89 -21.76 -10.06
C GLY A 84 1.67 -22.78 -8.95
N LYS A 85 2.54 -22.75 -7.93
CA LYS A 85 2.50 -23.67 -6.79
C LYS A 85 1.62 -23.19 -5.61
N TYR A 86 1.02 -22.03 -5.73
CA TYR A 86 0.23 -21.40 -4.66
C TYR A 86 -1.25 -21.72 -4.81
N ASP A 87 -1.96 -21.79 -3.69
CA ASP A 87 -3.40 -22.04 -3.68
C ASP A 87 -4.22 -20.78 -4.00
N HIS A 88 -3.67 -19.59 -3.70
CA HIS A 88 -4.34 -18.30 -3.83
C HIS A 88 -3.38 -17.22 -4.35
N TYR A 89 -3.93 -16.21 -5.06
CA TYR A 89 -3.15 -15.04 -5.51
C TYR A 89 -2.58 -14.27 -4.32
N MET A 90 -3.35 -14.06 -3.26
CA MET A 90 -2.86 -13.38 -2.07
C MET A 90 -1.64 -14.10 -1.46
N GLN A 91 -1.65 -15.43 -1.40
CA GLN A 91 -0.51 -16.20 -0.93
C GLN A 91 0.70 -15.98 -1.83
N LYS A 92 0.52 -16.13 -3.15
CA LYS A 92 1.57 -15.86 -4.14
C LYS A 92 2.18 -14.48 -3.94
N GLU A 93 1.34 -13.45 -3.83
CA GLU A 93 1.76 -12.06 -3.68
C GLU A 93 2.48 -11.77 -2.36
N ILE A 94 2.12 -12.45 -1.26
CA ILE A 94 2.87 -12.39 -0.01
C ILE A 94 4.29 -12.94 -0.22
N TYR A 95 4.43 -14.07 -0.92
CA TYR A 95 5.74 -14.69 -1.19
C TYR A 95 6.59 -13.89 -2.18
N GLU A 96 5.96 -13.27 -3.18
CA GLU A 96 6.64 -12.45 -4.17
C GLU A 96 7.23 -11.15 -3.61
N GLN A 97 6.88 -10.75 -2.38
CA GLN A 97 7.42 -9.53 -1.76
C GLN A 97 8.96 -9.55 -1.67
N PHE A 98 9.56 -10.72 -1.52
CA PHE A 98 11.02 -10.86 -1.58
C PHE A 98 11.59 -10.29 -2.89
N ASP A 99 11.06 -10.74 -4.02
CA ASP A 99 11.55 -10.36 -5.36
C ASP A 99 11.21 -8.90 -5.69
N TYR A 100 10.00 -8.47 -5.35
CA TYR A 100 9.56 -7.10 -5.66
C TYR A 100 10.23 -6.04 -4.78
N VAL A 101 10.59 -6.34 -3.54
CA VAL A 101 11.42 -5.47 -2.71
C VAL A 101 12.84 -5.39 -3.27
N MET A 102 13.43 -6.50 -3.70
CA MET A 102 14.72 -6.48 -4.41
C MET A 102 14.66 -5.61 -5.67
N SER A 103 13.61 -5.78 -6.50
CA SER A 103 13.38 -4.96 -7.70
C SER A 103 13.23 -3.48 -7.37
N ALA A 104 12.51 -3.16 -6.28
CA ALA A 104 12.32 -1.78 -5.83
C ALA A 104 13.62 -1.12 -5.35
N LEU A 105 14.54 -1.88 -4.76
CA LEU A 105 15.85 -1.39 -4.32
C LEU A 105 16.86 -1.28 -5.47
N MET A 106 16.70 -2.10 -6.52
CA MET A 106 17.63 -2.15 -7.65
C MET A 106 17.74 -0.79 -8.34
N GLY A 107 18.97 -0.26 -8.42
CA GLY A 107 19.29 1.04 -9.00
C GLY A 107 18.88 2.25 -8.15
N ARG A 108 18.17 2.03 -7.01
CA ARG A 108 17.82 3.08 -6.05
C ARG A 108 18.77 3.14 -4.86
N ILE A 109 19.50 2.07 -4.61
CA ILE A 109 20.65 2.09 -3.70
C ILE A 109 21.86 1.75 -4.54
N LYS A 110 22.79 2.71 -4.65
CA LYS A 110 24.09 2.53 -5.31
C LYS A 110 25.16 2.70 -4.24
N ASP A 111 25.91 1.63 -3.95
CA ASP A 111 26.83 1.56 -2.83
C ASP A 111 26.14 1.89 -1.50
N THR A 112 26.22 3.12 -1.04
CA THR A 112 25.55 3.61 0.19
C THR A 112 24.68 4.83 -0.08
N GLU A 113 24.37 5.13 -1.35
CA GLU A 113 23.58 6.31 -1.70
C GLU A 113 22.20 5.95 -2.22
N ILE A 114 21.19 6.70 -1.77
CA ILE A 114 19.83 6.61 -2.28
C ILE A 114 19.71 7.50 -3.51
N VAL A 115 19.30 6.89 -4.64
CA VAL A 115 19.10 7.56 -5.93
C VAL A 115 17.64 7.42 -6.35
N LEU A 116 16.93 8.54 -6.44
CA LEU A 116 15.53 8.61 -6.88
C LEU A 116 15.46 9.50 -8.12
N GLY A 117 15.72 8.91 -9.29
CA GLY A 117 15.82 9.66 -10.56
C GLY A 117 14.57 10.46 -10.91
N GLY A 118 13.37 9.96 -10.58
CA GLY A 118 12.10 10.68 -10.81
C GLY A 118 11.86 11.90 -9.91
N LEU A 119 12.78 12.19 -8.97
CA LEU A 119 12.70 13.34 -8.06
C LEU A 119 13.82 14.35 -8.25
N GLN A 120 14.76 14.09 -9.17
CA GLN A 120 16.00 14.86 -9.27
C GLN A 120 15.76 16.37 -9.42
N ASP A 121 14.75 16.76 -10.21
CA ASP A 121 14.41 18.15 -10.47
C ASP A 121 13.53 18.79 -9.37
N CYS A 122 13.06 17.98 -8.40
CA CYS A 122 12.13 18.42 -7.36
C CYS A 122 12.74 18.43 -5.94
N LEU A 123 13.92 17.83 -5.73
CA LEU A 123 14.49 17.64 -4.38
C LEU A 123 14.68 18.95 -3.61
N GLU A 124 15.21 19.98 -4.25
CA GLU A 124 15.41 21.31 -3.63
C GLU A 124 14.08 21.92 -3.17
N SER A 125 13.05 21.86 -4.02
CA SER A 125 11.70 22.35 -3.72
C SER A 125 11.04 21.62 -2.55
N PHE A 126 11.34 20.32 -2.35
CA PHE A 126 10.88 19.61 -1.15
C PHE A 126 11.56 20.13 0.11
N SER A 127 12.86 20.39 0.08
CA SER A 127 13.60 20.89 1.25
C SER A 127 13.14 22.29 1.66
N GLU A 128 12.62 23.08 0.72
CA GLU A 128 12.08 24.43 0.95
C GLU A 128 10.57 24.44 1.23
N SER A 129 9.92 23.28 1.27
CA SER A 129 8.46 23.20 1.40
C SER A 129 7.94 23.75 2.74
N SER A 130 6.80 24.46 2.68
CA SER A 130 6.07 24.92 3.87
C SER A 130 5.42 23.77 4.62
N GLN A 131 4.94 22.78 3.89
CA GLN A 131 4.33 21.54 4.40
C GLN A 131 4.26 20.48 3.33
N ILE A 132 4.19 19.22 3.77
CA ILE A 132 3.94 18.07 2.91
C ILE A 132 2.69 17.34 3.39
N ILE A 133 1.69 17.19 2.53
CA ILE A 133 0.45 16.49 2.81
C ILE A 133 0.52 15.11 2.17
N TYR A 134 0.43 14.06 2.97
CA TYR A 134 0.37 12.68 2.48
C TYR A 134 -1.07 12.22 2.38
N THR A 135 -1.44 11.55 1.29
CA THR A 135 -2.80 11.07 1.07
C THR A 135 -2.85 9.75 0.27
N GLY A 136 -3.91 9.01 0.47
CA GLY A 136 -4.23 7.76 -0.21
C GLY A 136 -5.57 7.23 0.28
N CYS A 137 -5.96 6.04 -0.18
CA CYS A 137 -7.14 5.32 0.29
C CYS A 137 -6.76 3.94 0.83
N GLY A 138 -7.43 3.48 1.89
CA GLY A 138 -7.21 2.15 2.48
C GLY A 138 -5.75 1.87 2.82
N SER A 139 -5.21 0.75 2.33
CA SER A 139 -3.80 0.35 2.53
C SER A 139 -2.80 1.40 2.06
N ALA A 140 -3.08 2.08 0.93
CA ALA A 140 -2.24 3.16 0.45
C ALA A 140 -2.20 4.35 1.42
N ASN A 141 -3.32 4.64 2.13
CA ASN A 141 -3.32 5.66 3.16
C ASN A 141 -2.54 5.22 4.42
N ASN A 142 -2.60 3.94 4.80
CA ASN A 142 -1.80 3.42 5.91
C ASN A 142 -0.30 3.49 5.60
N ALA A 143 0.09 3.17 4.35
CA ALA A 143 1.46 3.40 3.89
C ALA A 143 1.83 4.89 3.89
N ALA A 144 0.91 5.77 3.47
CA ALA A 144 1.09 7.22 3.50
C ALA A 144 1.32 7.76 4.92
N LYS A 145 0.62 7.22 5.93
CA LYS A 145 0.88 7.53 7.36
C LYS A 145 2.32 7.20 7.76
N VAL A 146 2.82 6.01 7.37
CA VAL A 146 4.22 5.62 7.63
C VAL A 146 5.19 6.60 6.94
N GLY A 147 4.91 6.95 5.69
CA GLY A 147 5.71 7.92 4.94
C GLY A 147 5.74 9.32 5.57
N ALA A 148 4.59 9.79 6.05
CA ALA A 148 4.48 11.09 6.73
C ALA A 148 5.30 11.11 8.03
N LEU A 149 5.18 10.06 8.87
CA LEU A 149 5.99 9.94 10.09
C LEU A 149 7.50 9.92 9.78
N ALA A 150 7.90 9.18 8.76
CA ALA A 150 9.30 9.13 8.36
C ALA A 150 9.81 10.48 7.84
N MET A 151 9.01 11.17 7.03
CA MET A 151 9.38 12.48 6.51
C MET A 151 9.50 13.53 7.63
N GLU A 152 8.63 13.51 8.63
CA GLU A 152 8.73 14.39 9.79
C GLU A 152 9.95 14.06 10.65
N GLU A 153 10.16 12.79 10.99
CA GLU A 153 11.24 12.39 11.91
C GLU A 153 12.62 12.40 11.26
N ILE A 154 12.74 11.95 10.02
CA ILE A 154 14.00 11.80 9.28
C ILE A 154 14.21 12.95 8.30
N GLY A 155 13.19 13.27 7.49
CA GLY A 155 13.24 14.37 6.51
C GLY A 155 13.22 15.75 7.13
N LYS A 156 12.84 15.88 8.42
CA LYS A 156 12.77 17.13 9.17
C LYS A 156 11.86 18.19 8.55
N LEU A 157 10.82 17.77 7.87
CA LEU A 157 9.84 18.65 7.22
C LEU A 157 8.48 18.51 7.90
N MET A 158 7.71 19.59 7.91
CA MET A 158 6.34 19.57 8.45
C MET A 158 5.47 18.68 7.59
N THR A 159 4.85 17.67 8.18
CA THR A 159 3.98 16.73 7.48
C THR A 159 2.63 16.59 8.14
N ARG A 160 1.66 16.17 7.35
CA ARG A 160 0.38 15.65 7.84
C ARG A 160 -0.14 14.57 6.89
N ASN A 161 -0.88 13.61 7.43
CA ASN A 161 -1.59 12.63 6.64
C ASN A 161 -3.10 12.87 6.72
N MET A 162 -3.79 12.64 5.62
CA MET A 162 -5.25 12.67 5.57
C MET A 162 -5.75 11.71 4.47
N PRO A 163 -6.78 10.87 4.75
CA PRO A 163 -7.40 10.05 3.72
C PRO A 163 -7.93 10.90 2.55
N ALA A 164 -7.81 10.39 1.33
CA ALA A 164 -8.15 11.15 0.14
C ALA A 164 -9.64 11.55 0.10
N GLY A 165 -10.54 10.64 0.49
CA GLY A 165 -11.97 10.93 0.55
C GLY A 165 -12.35 12.08 1.50
N GLU A 166 -11.54 12.32 2.55
CA GLU A 166 -11.74 13.45 3.47
C GLU A 166 -11.02 14.72 2.96
N LEU A 167 -9.78 14.58 2.48
CA LEU A 167 -8.97 15.70 1.99
C LEU A 167 -9.62 16.40 0.79
N LYS A 168 -10.26 15.63 -0.09
CA LYS A 168 -10.95 16.12 -1.28
C LYS A 168 -11.99 17.20 -0.97
N TYR A 169 -12.71 17.05 0.14
CA TYR A 169 -13.81 17.97 0.52
C TYR A 169 -13.39 19.02 1.56
N ARG A 170 -12.16 18.91 2.05
CA ARG A 170 -11.67 19.86 3.05
C ARG A 170 -11.08 21.10 2.40
N ASP A 171 -11.43 22.26 2.93
CA ASP A 171 -10.74 23.51 2.59
C ASP A 171 -9.38 23.57 3.31
N ALA A 172 -8.44 22.74 2.82
CA ALA A 172 -7.12 22.68 3.40
C ALA A 172 -6.32 23.96 3.08
N LEU A 173 -5.58 24.45 4.08
CA LEU A 173 -4.62 25.52 3.87
C LEU A 173 -3.47 24.98 3.04
N VAL A 174 -3.24 25.58 1.89
CA VAL A 174 -2.23 25.20 0.90
C VAL A 174 -1.68 26.47 0.26
N ASP A 175 -0.39 26.51 0.01
CA ASP A 175 0.33 27.57 -0.69
C ASP A 175 1.17 26.98 -1.83
N ASP A 176 1.88 27.82 -2.56
CA ASP A 176 2.76 27.45 -3.68
C ASP A 176 4.03 26.69 -3.27
N LYS A 177 4.32 26.63 -1.96
CA LYS A 177 5.39 25.82 -1.37
C LYS A 177 4.88 24.52 -0.74
N SER A 178 3.56 24.26 -0.79
CA SER A 178 2.98 23.03 -0.27
C SER A 178 3.15 21.87 -1.27
N TRP A 179 3.43 20.69 -0.75
CA TRP A 179 3.48 19.46 -1.53
C TRP A 179 2.38 18.50 -1.14
N LEU A 180 1.76 17.86 -2.14
CA LEU A 180 0.87 16.74 -1.97
C LEU A 180 1.59 15.46 -2.41
N VAL A 181 1.80 14.51 -1.51
CA VAL A 181 2.31 13.18 -1.81
C VAL A 181 1.12 12.23 -1.90
N THR A 182 0.83 11.76 -3.11
CA THR A 182 -0.29 10.85 -3.40
C THR A 182 0.19 9.42 -3.53
N VAL A 183 -0.48 8.50 -2.84
CA VAL A 183 -0.13 7.08 -2.85
C VAL A 183 -1.28 6.28 -3.46
N SER A 184 -0.99 5.54 -4.53
CA SER A 184 -1.99 4.69 -5.21
C SER A 184 -1.33 3.52 -5.91
N GLN A 185 -1.89 2.31 -5.75
CA GLN A 185 -1.41 1.15 -6.51
C GLN A 185 -1.84 1.25 -7.98
N SER A 186 -3.13 1.43 -8.26
CA SER A 186 -3.67 1.49 -9.62
C SER A 186 -3.32 2.78 -10.36
N GLY A 187 -3.16 3.89 -9.62
CA GLY A 187 -3.06 5.22 -10.20
C GLY A 187 -4.39 5.78 -10.74
N GLU A 188 -5.52 5.11 -10.44
CA GLU A 188 -6.86 5.42 -10.98
C GLU A 188 -7.90 5.67 -9.86
N THR A 189 -7.46 5.84 -8.62
CA THR A 189 -8.35 6.03 -7.48
C THR A 189 -9.05 7.40 -7.56
N ALA A 190 -10.38 7.40 -7.70
CA ALA A 190 -11.18 8.60 -7.97
C ALA A 190 -10.98 9.72 -6.91
N ASP A 191 -10.99 9.38 -5.63
CA ASP A 191 -10.78 10.35 -4.55
C ASP A 191 -9.39 11.00 -4.59
N VAL A 192 -8.34 10.21 -4.92
CA VAL A 192 -6.97 10.72 -5.05
C VAL A 192 -6.87 11.68 -6.24
N ILE A 193 -7.50 11.34 -7.37
CA ILE A 193 -7.57 12.22 -8.56
C ILE A 193 -8.28 13.53 -8.20
N GLY A 194 -9.38 13.45 -7.44
CA GLY A 194 -10.08 14.64 -6.94
C GLY A 194 -9.20 15.52 -6.04
N CYS A 195 -8.44 14.91 -5.13
CA CYS A 195 -7.46 15.63 -4.30
C CYS A 195 -6.40 16.36 -5.12
N ILE A 196 -5.83 15.69 -6.13
CA ILE A 196 -4.82 16.29 -7.00
C ILE A 196 -5.37 17.54 -7.69
N LYS A 197 -6.58 17.44 -8.30
CA LYS A 197 -7.24 18.57 -8.95
C LYS A 197 -7.40 19.76 -8.00
N ASN A 198 -7.93 19.50 -6.80
CA ASN A 198 -8.19 20.53 -5.81
C ASN A 198 -6.92 21.17 -5.26
N MET A 199 -5.87 20.39 -5.01
CA MET A 199 -4.62 20.90 -4.45
C MET A 199 -3.80 21.69 -5.51
N LYS A 200 -3.75 21.21 -6.75
CA LYS A 200 -3.12 21.95 -7.87
C LYS A 200 -3.84 23.27 -8.14
N ALA A 201 -5.17 23.33 -8.06
CA ALA A 201 -5.92 24.57 -8.22
C ALA A 201 -5.60 25.60 -7.13
N LYS A 202 -5.05 25.19 -5.99
CA LYS A 202 -4.57 26.04 -4.90
C LYS A 202 -3.06 26.33 -4.97
N GLY A 203 -2.36 25.84 -5.98
CA GLY A 203 -0.94 26.09 -6.21
C GLY A 203 0.03 25.02 -5.66
N ALA A 204 -0.45 23.94 -5.02
CA ALA A 204 0.45 22.91 -4.52
C ALA A 204 1.10 22.10 -5.64
N SER A 205 2.35 21.71 -5.44
CA SER A 205 3.02 20.69 -6.25
C SER A 205 2.63 19.28 -5.82
N VAL A 206 2.69 18.31 -6.73
CA VAL A 206 2.22 16.94 -6.50
C VAL A 206 3.27 15.91 -6.83
N LEU A 207 3.57 15.03 -5.87
CA LEU A 207 4.38 13.83 -6.07
C LEU A 207 3.49 12.60 -6.10
N GLY A 208 3.67 11.75 -7.12
CA GLY A 208 2.97 10.45 -7.24
C GLY A 208 3.84 9.28 -6.79
N VAL A 209 3.34 8.49 -5.84
CA VAL A 209 3.90 7.19 -5.45
C VAL A 209 2.97 6.11 -6.01
N VAL A 210 3.25 5.66 -7.23
CA VAL A 210 2.32 4.83 -8.02
C VAL A 210 2.97 3.55 -8.53
N ASN A 211 2.17 2.53 -8.79
CA ASN A 211 2.65 1.27 -9.35
C ASN A 211 2.43 1.17 -10.87
N THR A 212 1.40 1.83 -11.38
CA THR A 212 1.02 1.73 -12.80
C THR A 212 1.56 2.95 -13.55
N PRO A 213 2.58 2.79 -14.42
CA PRO A 213 3.02 3.85 -15.30
C PRO A 213 1.88 4.31 -16.21
N ASN A 214 1.92 5.57 -16.63
CA ASN A 214 0.93 6.18 -17.54
C ASN A 214 -0.51 6.20 -17.03
N SER A 215 -0.75 5.87 -15.76
CA SER A 215 -2.05 6.02 -15.12
C SER A 215 -2.44 7.50 -14.99
N THR A 216 -3.73 7.76 -14.72
CA THR A 216 -4.25 9.13 -14.57
C THR A 216 -3.47 9.91 -13.50
N ILE A 217 -3.23 9.32 -12.32
CA ILE A 217 -2.46 9.96 -11.24
C ILE A 217 -1.02 10.22 -11.71
N TYR A 218 -0.37 9.24 -12.36
CA TYR A 218 0.99 9.42 -12.89
C TYR A 218 1.09 10.63 -13.82
N GLN A 219 0.13 10.79 -14.74
CA GLN A 219 0.11 11.90 -15.70
C GLN A 219 -0.19 13.27 -15.06
N MET A 220 -0.89 13.28 -13.92
CA MET A 220 -1.28 14.50 -13.22
C MET A 220 -0.22 15.01 -12.24
N THR A 221 0.84 14.25 -11.95
CA THR A 221 1.87 14.60 -10.96
C THR A 221 3.05 15.31 -11.58
N ASP A 222 3.73 16.15 -10.80
CA ASP A 222 4.87 16.93 -11.26
C ASP A 222 6.16 16.12 -11.20
N CYS A 223 6.24 15.16 -10.30
CA CYS A 223 7.30 14.16 -10.20
C CYS A 223 6.76 12.88 -9.55
N GLY A 224 7.55 11.80 -9.52
CA GLY A 224 7.03 10.55 -8.99
C GLY A 224 8.05 9.47 -8.67
N ILE A 225 7.57 8.50 -7.88
CA ILE A 225 8.28 7.27 -7.55
C ILE A 225 7.43 6.08 -7.98
N HIS A 226 7.91 5.33 -8.96
CA HIS A 226 7.28 4.06 -9.34
C HIS A 226 7.62 3.00 -8.28
N ILE A 227 6.62 2.37 -7.64
CA ILE A 227 6.88 1.44 -6.52
C ILE A 227 7.42 0.07 -6.95
N ARG A 228 7.29 -0.31 -8.22
CA ARG A 228 7.81 -1.56 -8.79
C ARG A 228 7.30 -2.83 -8.08
N ALA A 229 6.04 -2.84 -7.67
CA ALA A 229 5.42 -3.99 -7.01
C ALA A 229 4.90 -5.04 -8.01
N GLY A 230 5.06 -4.82 -9.31
CA GLY A 230 4.45 -5.65 -10.33
C GLY A 230 2.93 -5.63 -10.26
N LYS A 231 2.28 -6.58 -10.92
CA LYS A 231 0.83 -6.71 -10.87
C LYS A 231 0.39 -7.38 -9.55
N GLU A 232 -0.67 -6.85 -8.97
CA GLU A 232 -1.32 -7.39 -7.78
C GLU A 232 -2.78 -7.72 -8.13
N VAL A 233 -3.16 -8.99 -8.04
CA VAL A 233 -4.45 -9.54 -8.51
C VAL A 233 -5.45 -9.65 -7.38
N SER A 234 -5.03 -10.14 -6.19
CA SER A 234 -5.90 -10.24 -5.03
C SER A 234 -6.45 -8.88 -4.64
N VAL A 235 -7.70 -8.82 -4.18
CA VAL A 235 -8.34 -7.55 -3.79
C VAL A 235 -7.59 -6.90 -2.63
N ALA A 236 -7.20 -7.68 -1.63
CA ALA A 236 -6.42 -7.21 -0.50
C ALA A 236 -4.98 -6.87 -0.91
N SER A 237 -4.52 -5.66 -0.63
CA SER A 237 -3.16 -5.23 -0.96
C SER A 237 -2.11 -5.91 -0.07
N THR A 238 -1.03 -6.38 -0.70
CA THR A 238 0.10 -7.07 -0.03
C THR A 238 1.44 -6.46 -0.44
N LYS A 239 1.97 -6.82 -1.61
CA LYS A 239 3.26 -6.34 -2.11
C LYS A 239 3.25 -4.86 -2.48
N ALA A 240 2.11 -4.33 -2.92
CA ALA A 240 1.99 -2.91 -3.24
C ALA A 240 2.17 -2.04 -2.00
N VAL A 241 1.48 -2.32 -0.89
CA VAL A 241 1.60 -1.54 0.37
C VAL A 241 3.02 -1.60 0.93
N THR A 242 3.70 -2.75 0.85
CA THR A 242 5.10 -2.91 1.29
C THR A 242 6.04 -2.05 0.45
N ASN A 243 5.90 -2.07 -0.87
CA ASN A 243 6.75 -1.27 -1.75
C ASN A 243 6.40 0.24 -1.69
N GLN A 244 5.15 0.62 -1.41
CA GLN A 244 4.77 2.00 -1.12
C GLN A 244 5.51 2.53 0.12
N MET A 245 5.49 1.77 1.23
CA MET A 245 6.25 2.13 2.43
C MET A 245 7.74 2.27 2.11
N LEU A 246 8.35 1.28 1.44
CA LEU A 246 9.76 1.32 1.07
C LEU A 246 10.11 2.56 0.22
N ALA A 247 9.30 2.88 -0.79
CA ALA A 247 9.50 4.04 -1.65
C ALA A 247 9.51 5.37 -0.86
N MET A 248 8.56 5.51 0.08
CA MET A 248 8.46 6.71 0.92
C MET A 248 9.56 6.77 1.97
N LEU A 249 10.04 5.64 2.49
CA LEU A 249 11.20 5.61 3.38
C LEU A 249 12.47 6.02 2.65
N LEU A 250 12.73 5.50 1.45
CA LEU A 250 13.87 5.93 0.62
C LEU A 250 13.79 7.44 0.35
N PHE A 251 12.60 7.96 0.08
CA PHE A 251 12.39 9.40 -0.11
C PHE A 251 12.69 10.19 1.17
N ALA A 252 12.15 9.79 2.32
CA ALA A 252 12.38 10.47 3.59
C ALA A 252 13.87 10.51 3.99
N TYR A 253 14.59 9.39 3.80
CA TYR A 253 16.03 9.35 4.08
C TYR A 253 16.86 10.14 3.07
N LYS A 254 16.44 10.20 1.79
CA LYS A 254 17.10 11.03 0.78
C LYS A 254 17.01 12.51 1.14
N ILE A 255 15.82 13.00 1.50
CA ILE A 255 15.60 14.39 1.96
C ILE A 255 16.30 14.62 3.30
N GLY A 256 16.21 13.67 4.22
CA GLY A 256 16.79 13.80 5.56
C GLY A 256 18.29 14.00 5.56
N LEU A 257 19.00 13.38 4.61
CA LEU A 257 20.45 13.59 4.49
C LEU A 257 20.82 15.07 4.22
N GLU A 258 19.98 15.77 3.49
CA GLU A 258 20.14 17.22 3.20
C GLU A 258 19.67 18.08 4.38
N ASN A 259 18.67 17.63 5.14
CA ASN A 259 18.02 18.38 6.21
C ASN A 259 18.55 18.04 7.64
N GLY A 260 19.70 17.33 7.75
CA GLY A 260 20.38 17.12 9.03
C GLY A 260 20.12 15.78 9.70
N CYS A 261 19.59 14.79 9.00
CA CYS A 261 19.70 13.40 9.44
C CYS A 261 21.18 13.01 9.54
N SER A 262 21.57 12.33 10.61
CA SER A 262 22.97 11.94 10.75
C SER A 262 23.38 10.95 9.67
N TYR A 263 24.59 11.13 9.10
CA TYR A 263 25.11 10.22 8.06
C TYR A 263 25.22 8.78 8.58
N ARG A 264 25.43 8.59 9.87
CA ARG A 264 25.44 7.26 10.51
C ARG A 264 24.06 6.63 10.42
N GLU A 265 22.99 7.33 10.83
CA GLU A 265 21.60 6.85 10.78
C GLU A 265 21.18 6.54 9.36
N TYR A 266 21.51 7.42 8.41
CA TYR A 266 21.29 7.19 6.98
C TYR A 266 21.96 5.90 6.47
N LYS A 267 23.23 5.67 6.79
CA LYS A 267 23.94 4.44 6.38
C LYS A 267 23.39 3.18 7.03
N GLU A 268 23.02 3.26 8.31
CA GLU A 268 22.39 2.15 9.03
C GLU A 268 21.06 1.77 8.34
N PHE A 269 20.24 2.75 7.99
CA PHE A 269 19.01 2.50 7.22
C PHE A 269 19.30 1.87 5.86
N VAL A 270 20.22 2.41 5.06
CA VAL A 270 20.57 1.86 3.74
C VAL A 270 20.99 0.41 3.84
N LYS A 271 21.84 0.09 4.83
CA LYS A 271 22.27 -1.30 5.09
C LYS A 271 21.09 -2.22 5.44
N GLU A 272 20.20 -1.78 6.32
CA GLU A 272 19.04 -2.60 6.72
C GLU A 272 17.99 -2.70 5.60
N ALA A 273 17.80 -1.65 4.79
CA ALA A 273 16.94 -1.71 3.62
C ALA A 273 17.45 -2.75 2.60
N GLN A 274 18.76 -2.87 2.40
CA GLN A 274 19.35 -3.93 1.57
C GLN A 274 19.18 -5.33 2.17
N GLN A 275 19.03 -5.45 3.50
CA GLN A 275 18.73 -6.71 4.19
C GLN A 275 17.23 -7.03 4.26
N LEU A 276 16.36 -6.09 3.92
CA LEU A 276 14.91 -6.28 4.00
C LEU A 276 14.42 -7.56 3.28
N PRO A 277 14.90 -7.92 2.08
CA PRO A 277 14.50 -9.19 1.45
C PRO A 277 14.82 -10.41 2.32
N TYR A 278 15.95 -10.42 3.00
CA TYR A 278 16.30 -11.48 3.94
C TYR A 278 15.30 -11.57 5.11
N PHE A 279 14.96 -10.44 5.73
CA PHE A 279 13.97 -10.39 6.82
C PHE A 279 12.59 -10.84 6.36
N ILE A 280 12.18 -10.46 5.14
CA ILE A 280 10.93 -10.92 4.51
C ILE A 280 10.92 -12.44 4.38
N ASN A 281 11.97 -13.02 3.85
CA ASN A 281 12.06 -14.47 3.67
C ASN A 281 11.99 -15.22 5.03
N LYS A 282 12.63 -14.67 6.07
CA LYS A 282 12.53 -15.20 7.44
C LYS A 282 11.11 -15.11 8.02
N ALA A 283 10.39 -14.02 7.75
CA ALA A 283 9.02 -13.85 8.18
C ALA A 283 8.08 -14.84 7.49
N ILE A 284 8.18 -14.98 6.17
CA ILE A 284 7.41 -15.93 5.35
C ILE A 284 7.70 -17.37 5.78
N GLY A 285 8.93 -17.70 6.10
CA GLY A 285 9.33 -19.03 6.57
C GLY A 285 8.64 -19.48 7.87
N GLN A 286 7.94 -18.58 8.57
CA GLN A 286 7.14 -18.89 9.74
C GLN A 286 5.67 -19.26 9.43
N GLU A 287 5.25 -19.27 8.15
CA GLU A 287 3.85 -19.47 7.75
C GLU A 287 3.20 -20.68 8.44
N GLY A 288 3.85 -21.84 8.47
CA GLY A 288 3.32 -23.05 9.13
C GLY A 288 3.06 -22.87 10.63
N LYS A 289 3.92 -22.12 11.33
CA LYS A 289 3.71 -21.77 12.75
C LYS A 289 2.55 -20.79 12.89
N ILE A 290 2.48 -19.77 12.04
CA ILE A 290 1.40 -18.77 12.04
C ILE A 290 0.06 -19.43 11.76
N ASN A 291 -0.01 -20.33 10.76
CA ASN A 291 -1.19 -21.13 10.47
C ASN A 291 -1.69 -21.89 11.70
N SER A 292 -0.79 -22.60 12.41
CA SER A 292 -1.13 -23.33 13.63
C SER A 292 -1.64 -22.42 14.75
N ILE A 293 -1.12 -21.21 14.87
CA ILE A 293 -1.61 -20.19 15.80
C ILE A 293 -3.01 -19.74 15.40
N CYS A 294 -3.23 -19.37 14.15
CA CYS A 294 -4.52 -18.89 13.65
C CYS A 294 -5.64 -19.93 13.79
N ALA A 295 -5.32 -21.21 13.63
CA ALA A 295 -6.28 -22.30 13.84
C ALA A 295 -6.92 -22.27 15.25
N THR A 296 -6.20 -21.81 16.27
CA THR A 296 -6.72 -21.72 17.65
C THR A 296 -7.71 -20.56 17.84
N TYR A 297 -7.83 -19.67 16.86
CA TYR A 297 -8.74 -18.51 16.89
C TYR A 297 -9.83 -18.60 15.82
N LYS A 298 -10.05 -19.80 15.26
CA LYS A 298 -11.17 -20.06 14.37
C LYS A 298 -12.50 -19.67 15.02
N GLY A 299 -13.31 -18.92 14.29
CA GLY A 299 -14.63 -18.47 14.76
C GLY A 299 -14.62 -17.18 15.59
N SER A 300 -13.45 -16.58 15.85
CA SER A 300 -13.37 -15.23 16.44
C SER A 300 -14.23 -14.25 15.65
N LYS A 301 -14.95 -13.37 16.36
CA LYS A 301 -15.83 -12.36 15.76
C LYS A 301 -15.24 -10.97 15.79
N THR A 302 -14.37 -10.70 16.78
CA THR A 302 -13.76 -9.40 17.02
C THR A 302 -12.26 -9.57 17.25
N ALA A 303 -11.48 -8.67 16.69
CA ALA A 303 -10.04 -8.60 16.89
C ALA A 303 -9.61 -7.13 17.09
N PHE A 304 -8.68 -6.92 18.02
CA PHE A 304 -7.97 -5.66 18.17
C PHE A 304 -6.51 -5.85 17.78
N VAL A 305 -6.00 -4.91 17.00
CA VAL A 305 -4.58 -4.86 16.65
C VAL A 305 -3.99 -3.60 17.28
N ILE A 306 -2.97 -3.78 18.11
CA ILE A 306 -2.43 -2.71 18.94
C ILE A 306 -1.01 -2.39 18.50
N GLY A 307 -0.77 -1.15 18.10
CA GLY A 307 0.53 -0.61 17.75
C GLY A 307 0.83 0.71 18.45
N ARG A 308 2.08 1.15 18.38
CA ARG A 308 2.50 2.44 18.93
C ARG A 308 3.47 3.13 17.97
N ASN A 309 3.34 4.46 17.79
CA ASN A 309 4.14 5.25 16.85
C ASN A 309 4.04 4.66 15.43
N VAL A 310 5.16 4.32 14.74
CA VAL A 310 5.14 3.73 13.40
C VAL A 310 4.36 2.40 13.32
N LEU A 311 4.17 1.71 14.43
CA LEU A 311 3.38 0.48 14.48
C LEU A 311 1.85 0.73 14.60
N GLU A 312 1.40 1.98 14.83
CA GLU A 312 -0.03 2.32 14.80
C GLU A 312 -0.60 2.19 13.38
N PRO A 313 -0.06 2.83 12.32
CA PRO A 313 -0.54 2.60 10.95
C PRO A 313 -0.37 1.14 10.48
N ILE A 314 0.56 0.38 11.05
CA ILE A 314 0.68 -1.07 10.78
C ILE A 314 -0.46 -1.83 11.46
N ALA A 315 -0.84 -1.45 12.68
CA ALA A 315 -2.00 -2.02 13.35
C ALA A 315 -3.29 -1.76 12.57
N ASP A 316 -3.48 -0.54 12.03
CA ASP A 316 -4.58 -0.19 11.14
C ASP A 316 -4.57 -1.07 9.88
N GLU A 317 -3.41 -1.28 9.27
CA GLU A 317 -3.27 -2.08 8.04
C GLU A 317 -3.59 -3.56 8.30
N ILE A 318 -3.06 -4.14 9.36
CA ILE A 318 -3.35 -5.54 9.74
C ILE A 318 -4.84 -5.71 10.05
N ALA A 319 -5.44 -4.78 10.80
CA ALA A 319 -6.86 -4.80 11.09
C ALA A 319 -7.71 -4.68 9.81
N LEU A 320 -7.28 -3.84 8.86
CA LEU A 320 -7.90 -3.71 7.55
C LEU A 320 -7.87 -5.05 6.79
N LYS A 321 -6.70 -5.70 6.69
CA LYS A 321 -6.57 -7.02 6.04
C LYS A 321 -7.47 -8.07 6.71
N ILE A 322 -7.47 -8.14 8.05
CA ILE A 322 -8.34 -9.08 8.78
C ILE A 322 -9.81 -8.86 8.42
N LYS A 323 -10.32 -7.63 8.45
CA LYS A 323 -11.74 -7.38 8.16
C LYS A 323 -12.09 -7.61 6.68
N GLU A 324 -11.20 -7.27 5.74
CA GLU A 324 -11.44 -7.43 4.31
C GLU A 324 -11.64 -8.91 3.91
N ILE A 325 -10.78 -9.81 4.38
CA ILE A 325 -10.74 -11.19 3.89
C ILE A 325 -11.31 -12.22 4.86
N SER A 326 -11.26 -11.98 6.18
CA SER A 326 -11.77 -12.95 7.17
C SER A 326 -13.19 -12.63 7.67
N TYR A 327 -13.66 -11.39 7.44
CA TYR A 327 -14.91 -10.81 7.94
C TYR A 327 -15.01 -10.79 9.48
N ILE A 328 -13.87 -10.88 10.18
CA ILE A 328 -13.77 -10.56 11.59
C ILE A 328 -13.82 -9.05 11.74
N HIS A 329 -14.64 -8.54 12.65
CA HIS A 329 -14.64 -7.11 12.99
C HIS A 329 -13.31 -6.76 13.67
N ALA A 330 -12.39 -6.18 12.92
CA ALA A 330 -11.05 -5.87 13.40
C ALA A 330 -10.80 -4.35 13.41
N GLU A 331 -10.19 -3.86 14.50
CA GLU A 331 -9.82 -2.45 14.63
C GLU A 331 -8.36 -2.30 15.05
N GLY A 332 -7.66 -1.34 14.41
CA GLY A 332 -6.34 -0.88 14.81
C GLY A 332 -6.46 0.16 15.92
N TYR A 333 -5.62 0.04 16.94
CA TYR A 333 -5.57 1.02 18.03
C TYR A 333 -4.15 1.45 18.32
N SER A 334 -3.98 2.76 18.54
CA SER A 334 -2.81 3.23 19.24
C SER A 334 -2.78 2.69 20.66
N GLY A 335 -1.64 2.14 21.09
CA GLY A 335 -1.48 1.68 22.46
C GLY A 335 -1.68 2.79 23.50
N SER A 336 -1.57 4.08 23.11
CA SER A 336 -1.88 5.22 23.99
C SER A 336 -3.37 5.36 24.28
N GLU A 337 -4.22 4.99 23.30
CA GLU A 337 -5.66 5.21 23.34
C GLU A 337 -6.44 4.05 23.99
N LEU A 338 -5.80 2.93 24.28
CA LEU A 338 -6.46 1.76 24.87
C LEU A 338 -7.24 2.10 26.15
N LYS A 339 -6.69 2.99 27.01
CA LYS A 339 -7.30 3.39 28.30
C LYS A 339 -8.49 4.32 28.11
N HIS A 340 -8.67 4.89 26.91
CA HIS A 340 -9.68 5.91 26.64
C HIS A 340 -10.94 5.36 25.98
N GLY A 341 -11.20 4.05 26.16
CA GLY A 341 -12.40 3.37 25.66
C GLY A 341 -12.20 1.89 25.37
N PRO A 342 -11.29 1.49 24.46
CA PRO A 342 -11.17 0.11 24.00
C PRO A 342 -10.98 -0.95 25.08
N LEU A 343 -10.31 -0.64 26.20
CA LEU A 343 -10.16 -1.56 27.34
C LEU A 343 -11.49 -2.00 27.96
N ALA A 344 -12.55 -1.25 27.80
CA ALA A 344 -13.88 -1.63 28.28
C ALA A 344 -14.47 -2.84 27.54
N LEU A 345 -14.00 -3.09 26.31
CA LEU A 345 -14.44 -4.17 25.47
C LEU A 345 -13.63 -5.47 25.68
N ILE A 346 -12.47 -5.41 26.35
CA ILE A 346 -11.56 -6.54 26.49
C ILE A 346 -12.17 -7.61 27.41
N ASP A 347 -12.32 -8.81 26.85
CA ASP A 347 -12.71 -10.05 27.51
C ASP A 347 -11.95 -11.25 26.91
N ASP A 348 -12.37 -12.47 27.22
CA ASP A 348 -11.75 -13.70 26.73
C ASP A 348 -12.19 -14.10 25.29
N GLN A 349 -13.13 -13.35 24.69
CA GLN A 349 -13.64 -13.60 23.33
C GLN A 349 -12.91 -12.76 22.27
N ILE A 350 -12.32 -11.63 22.68
CA ILE A 350 -11.64 -10.72 21.75
C ILE A 350 -10.21 -11.20 21.50
N LEU A 351 -9.87 -11.35 20.22
CA LEU A 351 -8.51 -11.60 19.79
C LEU A 351 -7.70 -10.31 19.81
N ASN A 352 -6.65 -10.24 20.63
CA ASN A 352 -5.75 -9.11 20.67
C ASN A 352 -4.42 -9.47 19.99
N ILE A 353 -4.04 -8.71 18.96
CA ILE A 353 -2.75 -8.83 18.28
C ILE A 353 -1.93 -7.60 18.67
N CYS A 354 -0.84 -7.81 19.42
CA CYS A 354 0.00 -6.73 19.90
C CYS A 354 1.33 -6.69 19.15
N LEU A 355 1.69 -5.50 18.64
CA LEU A 355 2.92 -5.25 17.92
C LEU A 355 3.95 -4.62 18.89
N LEU A 356 5.05 -5.33 19.15
CA LEU A 356 6.07 -4.91 20.12
C LEU A 356 7.46 -4.89 19.49
N ASP A 357 8.00 -3.69 19.25
CA ASP A 357 9.39 -3.50 18.87
C ASP A 357 10.26 -3.33 20.13
N LYS A 358 11.30 -4.18 20.26
CA LYS A 358 12.23 -4.13 21.40
C LYS A 358 13.11 -2.88 21.44
N ASN A 359 13.26 -2.22 20.29
CA ASN A 359 14.14 -1.07 20.14
C ASN A 359 13.40 0.28 20.33
N PHE A 360 12.05 0.25 20.49
CA PHE A 360 11.25 1.46 20.53
C PHE A 360 10.19 1.44 21.63
N TYR A 361 10.51 2.02 22.78
CA TYR A 361 9.64 2.16 23.97
C TYR A 361 8.91 0.85 24.38
N PRO A 362 9.61 -0.30 24.47
CA PRO A 362 8.98 -1.59 24.70
C PRO A 362 8.17 -1.65 25.99
N GLU A 363 8.62 -0.97 27.06
CA GLU A 363 7.96 -0.94 28.37
C GLU A 363 6.53 -0.38 28.29
N LYS A 364 6.27 0.57 27.36
CA LYS A 364 4.92 1.15 27.18
C LYS A 364 3.97 0.15 26.53
N THR A 365 4.45 -0.59 25.54
CA THR A 365 3.65 -1.63 24.88
C THR A 365 3.45 -2.83 25.80
N ILE A 366 4.47 -3.23 26.57
CA ILE A 366 4.36 -4.29 27.59
C ILE A 366 3.28 -3.93 28.61
N SER A 367 3.25 -2.68 29.12
CA SER A 367 2.20 -2.23 30.03
C SER A 367 0.79 -2.35 29.41
N ASN A 368 0.62 -2.02 28.12
CA ASN A 368 -0.66 -2.20 27.44
C ASN A 368 -1.06 -3.68 27.35
N ILE A 369 -0.11 -4.57 27.09
CA ILE A 369 -0.34 -6.01 27.03
C ILE A 369 -0.78 -6.55 28.41
N GLU A 370 -0.12 -6.10 29.48
CA GLU A 370 -0.47 -6.47 30.87
C GLU A 370 -1.90 -6.02 31.23
N GLU A 371 -2.31 -4.83 30.78
CA GLU A 371 -3.66 -4.31 30.99
C GLU A 371 -4.74 -5.14 30.27
N ILE A 372 -4.45 -5.60 29.05
CA ILE A 372 -5.31 -6.51 28.29
C ILE A 372 -5.43 -7.85 29.01
N ARG A 373 -4.31 -8.43 29.44
CA ARG A 373 -4.30 -9.73 30.11
C ARG A 373 -4.95 -9.71 31.48
N ALA A 374 -4.81 -8.60 32.23
CA ALA A 374 -5.50 -8.42 33.52
C ALA A 374 -7.03 -8.48 33.41
N ARG A 375 -7.57 -8.29 32.20
CA ARG A 375 -9.02 -8.37 31.89
C ARG A 375 -9.43 -9.68 31.21
N GLY A 376 -8.51 -10.67 31.18
CA GLY A 376 -8.77 -11.97 30.57
C GLY A 376 -8.53 -12.00 29.05
N GLY A 377 -8.08 -10.89 28.43
CA GLY A 377 -7.82 -10.81 27.01
C GLY A 377 -6.70 -11.78 26.57
N LYS A 378 -6.93 -12.48 25.45
CA LYS A 378 -5.94 -13.37 24.83
C LYS A 378 -5.05 -12.58 23.88
N VAL A 379 -3.73 -12.83 23.90
CA VAL A 379 -2.75 -12.03 23.15
C VAL A 379 -1.93 -12.89 22.20
N ILE A 380 -1.97 -12.57 20.90
CA ILE A 380 -0.93 -12.92 19.94
C ILE A 380 0.08 -11.78 19.94
N LEU A 381 1.31 -12.07 20.33
CA LEU A 381 2.39 -11.08 20.32
C LEU A 381 3.24 -11.25 19.07
N ILE A 382 3.31 -10.19 18.24
CA ILE A 382 4.26 -10.06 17.13
C ILE A 382 5.39 -9.15 17.59
N THR A 383 6.62 -9.66 17.60
CA THR A 383 7.75 -8.91 18.18
C THR A 383 9.08 -9.34 17.56
N ASN A 384 10.09 -8.48 17.69
CA ASN A 384 11.49 -8.81 17.40
C ASN A 384 12.29 -9.24 18.64
N TYR A 385 11.62 -9.45 19.78
CA TYR A 385 12.20 -10.21 20.89
C TYR A 385 12.23 -11.71 20.56
N THR A 386 13.28 -12.39 20.98
CA THR A 386 13.27 -13.86 21.04
C THR A 386 12.42 -14.35 22.20
N LYS A 387 11.98 -15.61 22.13
CA LYS A 387 11.21 -16.24 23.22
C LYS A 387 11.97 -16.21 24.56
N HIS A 388 13.29 -16.32 24.51
CA HIS A 388 14.13 -16.30 25.70
C HIS A 388 14.19 -14.90 26.34
N GLU A 389 14.30 -13.84 25.51
CA GLU A 389 14.37 -12.45 25.98
C GLU A 389 13.04 -11.98 26.59
N ILE A 390 11.90 -12.28 25.96
CA ILE A 390 10.60 -11.77 26.39
C ILE A 390 9.98 -12.62 27.52
N GLY A 391 10.37 -13.88 27.67
CA GLY A 391 9.74 -14.81 28.60
C GLY A 391 8.33 -15.22 28.19
N ASN A 392 7.58 -15.88 29.07
CA ASN A 392 6.26 -16.45 28.71
C ASN A 392 5.06 -15.76 29.41
N LYS A 393 5.29 -14.65 30.13
CA LYS A 393 4.28 -14.10 31.05
C LYS A 393 3.25 -13.16 30.42
N ILE A 394 3.56 -12.58 29.25
CA ILE A 394 2.74 -11.48 28.68
C ILE A 394 1.95 -11.84 27.43
N TYR A 395 2.04 -13.07 26.91
CA TYR A 395 1.32 -13.49 25.70
C TYR A 395 0.78 -14.91 25.81
N ASP A 396 -0.19 -15.25 24.98
CA ASP A 396 -0.70 -16.62 24.81
C ASP A 396 -0.04 -17.30 23.60
N ARG A 397 0.23 -16.53 22.54
CA ARG A 397 0.94 -16.98 21.34
C ARG A 397 2.00 -15.97 20.93
N LEU A 398 3.16 -16.46 20.51
CA LEU A 398 4.31 -15.64 20.12
C LEU A 398 4.69 -15.87 18.65
N ILE A 399 4.78 -14.77 17.90
CA ILE A 399 5.40 -14.71 16.57
C ILE A 399 6.63 -13.79 16.70
N SER A 400 7.81 -14.40 16.75
CA SER A 400 9.07 -13.65 16.87
C SER A 400 9.68 -13.48 15.49
N ALA A 401 10.06 -12.26 15.11
CA ALA A 401 10.63 -11.91 13.82
C ALA A 401 12.04 -11.32 13.95
N GLU A 402 12.89 -11.64 13.01
CA GLU A 402 14.17 -10.97 12.81
C GLU A 402 13.95 -9.73 11.92
N THR A 403 14.33 -8.53 12.37
CA THR A 403 13.97 -7.26 11.70
C THR A 403 15.09 -6.22 11.63
N GLY A 404 16.24 -6.47 12.18
CA GLY A 404 17.26 -5.41 12.38
C GLY A 404 16.89 -4.46 13.53
N ASN A 405 17.42 -3.23 13.50
CA ASN A 405 17.26 -2.23 14.56
C ASN A 405 16.41 -1.01 14.12
N ASN A 406 16.24 -0.80 12.82
CA ASN A 406 15.45 0.32 12.31
C ASN A 406 13.96 0.04 12.49
N LYS A 407 13.26 0.96 13.18
CA LYS A 407 11.83 0.79 13.50
C LYS A 407 10.93 0.75 12.25
N TYR A 408 11.30 1.42 11.16
CA TYR A 408 10.54 1.40 9.91
C TYR A 408 10.70 0.07 9.18
N ILE A 409 11.91 -0.51 9.19
CA ILE A 409 12.15 -1.86 8.65
C ILE A 409 11.40 -2.89 9.50
N THR A 410 11.43 -2.76 10.84
CA THR A 410 10.61 -3.59 11.75
C THR A 410 9.13 -3.50 11.42
N ALA A 411 8.60 -2.30 11.20
CA ALA A 411 7.21 -2.06 10.83
C ALA A 411 6.82 -2.78 9.54
N MET A 412 7.66 -2.72 8.51
CA MET A 412 7.43 -3.43 7.24
C MET A 412 7.39 -4.96 7.43
N VAL A 413 8.31 -5.52 8.21
CA VAL A 413 8.33 -6.98 8.49
C VAL A 413 7.11 -7.40 9.30
N PHE A 414 6.69 -6.61 10.29
CA PHE A 414 5.48 -6.90 11.08
C PHE A 414 4.21 -6.81 10.22
N ASN A 415 4.17 -5.90 9.26
CA ASN A 415 3.09 -5.84 8.28
C ASN A 415 2.97 -7.15 7.47
N ILE A 416 4.09 -7.70 6.99
CA ILE A 416 4.09 -8.97 6.25
C ILE A 416 3.62 -10.13 7.13
N ILE A 417 4.06 -10.19 8.38
CA ILE A 417 3.53 -11.19 9.34
C ILE A 417 2.02 -11.00 9.53
N GLY A 418 1.55 -9.75 9.64
CA GLY A 418 0.14 -9.42 9.73
C GLY A 418 -0.67 -9.88 8.52
N GLN A 419 -0.12 -9.77 7.30
CA GLN A 419 -0.72 -10.29 6.08
C GLN A 419 -0.88 -11.82 6.15
N ILE A 420 0.15 -12.55 6.61
CA ILE A 420 0.12 -14.01 6.78
C ILE A 420 -0.92 -14.40 7.86
N VAL A 421 -0.98 -13.67 8.98
CA VAL A 421 -2.00 -13.89 10.03
C VAL A 421 -3.39 -13.69 9.46
N SER A 422 -3.63 -12.60 8.72
CA SER A 422 -4.93 -12.28 8.12
C SER A 422 -5.37 -13.36 7.13
N TYR A 423 -4.45 -13.80 6.27
CA TYR A 423 -4.65 -14.88 5.30
C TYR A 423 -5.11 -16.18 5.99
N HIS A 424 -4.39 -16.65 7.01
CA HIS A 424 -4.75 -17.88 7.69
C HIS A 424 -6.02 -17.76 8.56
N LEU A 425 -6.29 -16.61 9.17
CA LEU A 425 -7.58 -16.37 9.85
C LEU A 425 -8.75 -16.47 8.86
N ALA A 426 -8.58 -15.97 7.63
CA ALA A 426 -9.61 -16.09 6.59
C ALA A 426 -9.82 -17.54 6.15
N LEU A 427 -8.76 -18.30 5.90
CA LEU A 427 -8.84 -19.71 5.52
C LEU A 427 -9.52 -20.55 6.60
N HIS A 428 -9.15 -20.38 7.87
CA HIS A 428 -9.79 -21.10 8.98
C HIS A 428 -11.26 -20.74 9.16
N ASN A 429 -11.69 -19.56 8.73
CA ASN A 429 -13.09 -19.14 8.70
C ASN A 429 -13.80 -19.51 7.39
N GLY A 430 -13.15 -20.25 6.47
CA GLY A 430 -13.72 -20.73 5.20
C GLY A 430 -14.07 -19.57 4.25
N ARG A 431 -13.20 -18.55 4.17
CA ARG A 431 -13.41 -17.37 3.31
C ARG A 431 -12.53 -17.43 2.08
N ASP A 432 -13.05 -16.88 0.97
CA ASP A 432 -12.27 -16.61 -0.22
C ASP A 432 -11.37 -15.40 0.06
N VAL A 433 -10.07 -15.58 -0.09
CA VAL A 433 -9.06 -14.55 0.21
C VAL A 433 -8.73 -13.67 -0.98
N ASP A 434 -9.00 -14.13 -2.19
CA ASP A 434 -8.68 -13.40 -3.43
C ASP A 434 -9.83 -12.48 -3.86
N LEU A 435 -11.08 -12.96 -3.69
CA LEU A 435 -12.30 -12.27 -4.09
C LEU A 435 -13.26 -12.10 -2.90
N PRO A 436 -12.93 -11.28 -1.90
CA PRO A 436 -13.81 -11.03 -0.78
C PRO A 436 -15.11 -10.34 -1.25
N ARG A 437 -16.23 -10.72 -0.62
CA ARG A 437 -17.54 -10.16 -0.95
C ARG A 437 -17.56 -8.63 -0.81
N ASN A 438 -18.33 -7.96 -1.68
CA ASN A 438 -18.63 -6.52 -1.64
C ASN A 438 -17.41 -5.59 -1.79
N LEU A 439 -16.26 -6.12 -2.20
CA LEU A 439 -15.06 -5.32 -2.45
C LEU A 439 -14.59 -5.47 -3.90
N ALA A 440 -13.93 -4.46 -4.40
CA ALA A 440 -13.27 -4.44 -5.70
C ALA A 440 -11.80 -4.05 -5.53
N LYS A 441 -10.93 -4.52 -6.44
CA LYS A 441 -9.48 -4.24 -6.40
C LYS A 441 -9.18 -2.74 -6.53
N SER A 442 -9.95 -2.02 -7.34
CA SER A 442 -9.77 -0.59 -7.56
C SER A 442 -11.12 0.12 -7.51
N VAL A 443 -11.20 1.24 -6.79
CA VAL A 443 -12.38 2.09 -6.71
C VAL A 443 -12.18 3.28 -7.64
N THR A 444 -12.77 3.17 -8.83
CA THR A 444 -12.62 4.13 -9.93
C THR A 444 -13.83 5.07 -10.07
N VAL A 445 -14.83 4.89 -9.22
CA VAL A 445 -16.06 5.71 -9.15
C VAL A 445 -16.26 6.24 -7.75
N GLU A 446 -17.02 7.34 -7.65
CA GLU A 446 -17.45 7.95 -6.38
C GLU A 446 -18.69 7.27 -5.83
#